data_1d2fbf68562a17bc5f8865fd73b3c687
#
_entry.id   1d2fbf68562a17bc5f8865fd73b3c687
#
_cell.length_a   1.000
_cell.length_b   1.000
_cell.length_c   1.000
_cell.angle_alpha   90.00
_cell.angle_beta   90.00
_cell.angle_gamma   90.00
#
_symmetry.space_group_name_H-M   'P 1'
#
loop_
_entity.id
_entity.type
_entity.pdbx_description
1 polymer ?
#
loop_
_entity_poly.entity_id
_entity_poly.type
_entity_poly.pdbx_seq_one_letter_code
_entity_poly.pdbx_strand_id
1 'polypeptide(L)'
;IADVKFEGREPNLLWRALHGIAYILLLRPLKDKLGLSNVRFAVTGSSVLSLDTFRLIHAIGIELRQNYASTEAGFISSHGKDEIDFNSVGPPAPGTEVRLTDERELLVRSDCIFRGYYKDAEKTATTVIDGWCHTGDAVHVNEDGHLIFLDRLEHMAELSSGIKYAPQYIEGRLRFSPYIKDAMVIGGKDREFVSAVINIDFTMASKWAERNHIPFTTFVDLSQKKEVADLVQKDLVRVNSYLPELARVRRFVLLHKEFDPDEAELTRTRKLRRGFV
;
A
#
# COMPACT_ATOMS: atom_id res chain seq x y z
N ILE A 1 -18.34 -5.49 10.17
CA ILE A 1 -19.41 -4.87 9.35
C ILE A 1 -18.81 -4.17 8.14
N ALA A 2 -17.73 -3.38 8.30
CA ALA A 2 -17.05 -2.77 7.16
C ALA A 2 -16.74 -3.85 6.11
N ASP A 3 -16.01 -4.91 6.48
CA ASP A 3 -15.66 -6.00 5.56
C ASP A 3 -16.88 -6.65 4.88
N VAL A 4 -17.95 -6.90 5.63
CA VAL A 4 -19.19 -7.49 5.08
C VAL A 4 -19.83 -6.57 4.02
N LYS A 5 -19.80 -5.25 4.26
CA LYS A 5 -20.29 -4.26 3.27
C LYS A 5 -19.41 -4.20 2.03
N PHE A 6 -18.07 -4.28 2.20
CA PHE A 6 -17.13 -4.28 1.09
C PHE A 6 -17.17 -5.56 0.24
N GLU A 7 -17.58 -6.68 0.85
CA GLU A 7 -17.86 -7.93 0.13
C GLU A 7 -19.24 -7.91 -0.56
N GLY A 8 -19.92 -6.75 -0.60
CA GLY A 8 -21.26 -6.63 -1.19
C GLY A 8 -22.36 -7.38 -0.43
N ARG A 9 -22.09 -7.80 0.81
CA ARG A 9 -23.03 -8.53 1.66
C ARG A 9 -23.69 -7.60 2.68
N GLU A 10 -24.95 -7.87 2.99
CA GLU A 10 -25.65 -7.17 4.07
C GLU A 10 -25.39 -7.85 5.42
N PRO A 11 -24.99 -7.10 6.47
CA PRO A 11 -24.86 -7.65 7.82
C PRO A 11 -26.26 -8.02 8.37
N ASN A 12 -26.33 -9.15 9.08
CA ASN A 12 -27.57 -9.58 9.74
C ASN A 12 -28.04 -8.59 10.82
N LEU A 13 -29.30 -8.69 11.23
CA LEU A 13 -29.92 -7.77 12.21
C LEU A 13 -29.15 -7.68 13.54
N LEU A 14 -28.61 -8.79 14.03
CA LEU A 14 -27.82 -8.83 15.27
C LEU A 14 -26.52 -8.01 15.12
N TRP A 15 -25.79 -8.18 14.04
CA TRP A 15 -24.58 -7.41 13.76
C TRP A 15 -24.88 -5.94 13.56
N ARG A 16 -26.01 -5.58 12.94
CA ARG A 16 -26.45 -4.18 12.80
C ARG A 16 -26.74 -3.55 14.15
N ALA A 17 -27.45 -4.26 15.04
CA ALA A 17 -27.73 -3.78 16.40
C ALA A 17 -26.44 -3.61 17.22
N LEU A 18 -25.55 -4.63 17.23
CA LEU A 18 -24.27 -4.55 17.92
C LEU A 18 -23.40 -3.39 17.41
N HIS A 19 -23.37 -3.17 16.10
CA HIS A 19 -22.66 -2.04 15.53
C HIS A 19 -23.28 -0.70 15.95
N GLY A 20 -24.60 -0.58 16.02
CA GLY A 20 -25.28 0.62 16.51
C GLY A 20 -24.88 0.95 17.95
N ILE A 21 -24.85 -0.05 18.83
CA ILE A 21 -24.41 0.11 20.23
C ILE A 21 -22.92 0.50 20.26
N ALA A 22 -22.06 -0.22 19.56
CA ALA A 22 -20.63 0.10 19.48
C ALA A 22 -20.37 1.48 18.90
N TYR A 23 -21.16 1.90 17.90
CA TYR A 23 -21.06 3.24 17.32
C TYR A 23 -21.32 4.33 18.36
N ILE A 24 -22.41 4.20 19.12
CA ILE A 24 -22.78 5.20 20.14
C ILE A 24 -21.77 5.24 21.28
N LEU A 25 -21.33 4.07 21.76
CA LEU A 25 -20.50 3.98 22.96
C LEU A 25 -19.00 4.21 22.68
N LEU A 26 -18.50 3.83 21.51
CA LEU A 26 -17.07 3.80 21.21
C LEU A 26 -16.70 4.64 19.98
N LEU A 27 -17.37 4.39 18.83
CA LEU A 27 -16.93 4.96 17.56
C LEU A 27 -17.27 6.45 17.44
N ARG A 28 -18.43 6.87 17.90
CA ARG A 28 -18.84 8.28 17.91
C ARG A 28 -17.96 9.14 18.83
N PRO A 29 -17.69 8.78 20.09
CA PRO A 29 -16.72 9.49 20.92
C PRO A 29 -15.30 9.53 20.35
N LEU A 30 -14.87 8.44 19.70
CA LEU A 30 -13.58 8.42 19.00
C LEU A 30 -13.56 9.41 17.85
N LYS A 31 -14.59 9.39 17.00
CA LYS A 31 -14.76 10.32 15.87
C LYS A 31 -14.74 11.79 16.35
N ASP A 32 -15.40 12.06 17.47
CA ASP A 32 -15.45 13.40 18.07
C ASP A 32 -14.07 13.86 18.59
N LYS A 33 -13.38 12.98 19.33
CA LYS A 33 -12.00 13.24 19.81
C LYS A 33 -11.00 13.49 18.68
N LEU A 34 -11.19 12.84 17.53
CA LEU A 34 -10.38 13.05 16.33
C LEU A 34 -10.75 14.32 15.57
N GLY A 35 -11.77 15.08 15.99
CA GLY A 35 -12.27 16.27 15.29
C GLY A 35 -13.00 15.95 13.98
N LEU A 36 -13.43 14.70 13.79
CA LEU A 36 -13.98 14.21 12.53
C LEU A 36 -15.51 14.16 12.51
N SER A 37 -16.19 14.67 13.55
CA SER A 37 -17.65 14.57 13.70
C SER A 37 -18.45 15.22 12.57
N ASN A 38 -17.93 16.30 11.99
CA ASN A 38 -18.59 17.06 10.93
C ASN A 38 -18.03 16.77 9.52
N VAL A 39 -17.13 15.78 9.39
CA VAL A 39 -16.58 15.39 8.09
C VAL A 39 -17.66 14.68 7.29
N ARG A 40 -17.93 15.16 6.08
CA ARG A 40 -18.89 14.59 5.14
C ARG A 40 -18.25 13.49 4.29
N PHE A 41 -17.03 13.73 3.81
CA PHE A 41 -16.17 12.76 3.15
C PHE A 41 -14.71 13.15 3.39
N ALA A 42 -13.82 12.19 3.26
CA ALA A 42 -12.39 12.41 3.39
C ALA A 42 -11.66 11.82 2.17
N VAL A 43 -10.56 12.45 1.80
CA VAL A 43 -9.72 12.00 0.69
C VAL A 43 -8.31 11.77 1.20
N THR A 44 -7.70 10.69 0.76
CA THR A 44 -6.29 10.40 0.99
C THR A 44 -5.57 10.18 -0.34
N GLY A 45 -4.33 10.64 -0.41
CA GLY A 45 -3.49 10.55 -1.61
C GLY A 45 -2.01 10.66 -1.24
N SER A 46 -1.15 10.74 -2.23
CA SER A 46 0.32 10.86 -2.10
C SER A 46 1.05 9.67 -1.50
N SER A 47 0.38 8.80 -0.74
CA SER A 47 0.94 7.56 -0.19
C SER A 47 -0.15 6.52 -0.01
N VAL A 48 0.24 5.26 -0.06
CA VAL A 48 -0.68 4.13 0.17
C VAL A 48 -1.03 4.08 1.65
N LEU A 49 -2.31 4.17 1.98
CA LEU A 49 -2.81 4.01 3.34
C LEU A 49 -2.93 2.53 3.69
N SER A 50 -2.65 2.17 4.94
CA SER A 50 -2.83 0.79 5.38
C SER A 50 -4.31 0.36 5.30
N LEU A 51 -4.54 -0.87 4.90
CA LEU A 51 -5.88 -1.43 4.78
C LEU A 51 -6.67 -1.34 6.10
N ASP A 52 -5.98 -1.58 7.23
CA ASP A 52 -6.61 -1.52 8.55
C ASP A 52 -6.99 -0.09 8.95
N THR A 53 -6.14 0.90 8.62
CA THR A 53 -6.48 2.30 8.83
C THR A 53 -7.65 2.71 7.94
N PHE A 54 -7.65 2.28 6.68
CA PHE A 54 -8.75 2.54 5.75
C PHE A 54 -10.07 1.96 6.28
N ARG A 55 -10.06 0.68 6.72
CA ARG A 55 -11.20 0.00 7.34
C ARG A 55 -11.67 0.67 8.62
N LEU A 56 -10.73 1.11 9.48
CA LEU A 56 -11.06 1.81 10.72
C LEU A 56 -11.80 3.12 10.43
N ILE A 57 -11.30 3.92 9.50
CA ILE A 57 -11.93 5.19 9.11
C ILE A 57 -13.35 4.96 8.58
N HIS A 58 -13.54 3.93 7.75
CA HIS A 58 -14.89 3.55 7.29
C HIS A 58 -15.76 3.00 8.44
N ALA A 59 -15.18 2.24 9.38
CA ALA A 59 -15.92 1.69 10.53
C ALA A 59 -16.45 2.80 11.46
N ILE A 60 -15.70 3.92 11.63
CA ILE A 60 -16.17 5.09 12.40
C ILE A 60 -17.16 5.97 11.62
N GLY A 61 -17.58 5.54 10.42
CA GLY A 61 -18.61 6.21 9.64
C GLY A 61 -18.09 7.43 8.84
N ILE A 62 -16.84 7.38 8.38
CA ILE A 62 -16.28 8.37 7.46
C ILE A 62 -16.05 7.70 6.11
N GLU A 63 -16.62 8.28 5.06
CA GLU A 63 -16.37 7.86 3.70
C GLU A 63 -15.00 8.35 3.25
N LEU A 64 -13.98 7.52 3.45
CA LEU A 64 -12.63 7.81 2.99
C LEU A 64 -12.46 7.29 1.57
N ARG A 65 -11.96 8.15 0.67
CA ARG A 65 -11.65 7.82 -0.72
C ARG A 65 -10.16 7.94 -0.96
N GLN A 66 -9.61 7.06 -1.74
CA GLN A 66 -8.26 7.24 -2.28
C GLN A 66 -8.34 8.01 -3.59
N ASN A 67 -7.32 8.84 -3.82
CA ASN A 67 -7.10 9.51 -5.10
C ASN A 67 -5.64 9.35 -5.53
N TYR A 68 -5.45 9.53 -6.82
CA TYR A 68 -4.14 9.62 -7.43
C TYR A 68 -4.05 10.90 -8.25
N ALA A 69 -2.99 11.65 -8.02
CA ALA A 69 -2.70 12.91 -8.68
C ALA A 69 -1.19 13.12 -8.81
N SER A 70 -0.75 13.88 -9.78
CA SER A 70 0.62 14.35 -9.90
C SER A 70 0.63 15.86 -10.17
N THR A 71 1.78 16.50 -9.96
CA THR A 71 1.94 17.92 -10.27
C THR A 71 1.79 18.18 -11.77
N GLU A 72 2.25 17.25 -12.58
CA GLU A 72 2.29 17.35 -14.04
C GLU A 72 0.94 17.05 -14.70
N ALA A 73 0.19 16.11 -14.20
CA ALA A 73 -1.08 15.66 -14.79
C ALA A 73 -2.33 16.11 -14.02
N GLY A 74 -2.14 16.76 -12.86
CA GLY A 74 -3.25 17.16 -12.00
C GLY A 74 -3.95 15.97 -11.36
N PHE A 75 -5.26 16.04 -11.24
CA PHE A 75 -6.11 15.00 -10.65
C PHE A 75 -6.39 13.89 -11.66
N ILE A 76 -5.91 12.69 -11.41
CA ILE A 76 -5.93 11.57 -12.38
C ILE A 76 -7.07 10.60 -12.09
N SER A 77 -7.21 10.16 -10.85
CA SER A 77 -8.24 9.18 -10.46
C SER A 77 -8.70 9.33 -9.03
N SER A 78 -9.88 8.82 -8.72
CA SER A 78 -10.42 8.74 -7.36
C SER A 78 -11.51 7.70 -7.27
N HIS A 79 -11.73 7.15 -6.07
CA HIS A 79 -12.92 6.37 -5.79
C HIS A 79 -14.20 7.18 -5.96
N GLY A 80 -15.20 6.56 -6.59
CA GLY A 80 -16.59 7.01 -6.57
C GLY A 80 -17.25 6.79 -5.21
N LYS A 81 -18.50 7.23 -5.05
CA LYS A 81 -19.22 7.13 -3.77
C LYS A 81 -19.47 5.70 -3.33
N ASP A 82 -19.76 4.80 -4.24
CA ASP A 82 -20.12 3.41 -3.96
C ASP A 82 -19.13 2.42 -4.63
N GLU A 83 -17.99 2.94 -5.11
CA GLU A 83 -16.98 2.19 -5.89
C GLU A 83 -15.63 2.23 -5.17
N ILE A 84 -15.61 1.80 -3.90
CA ILE A 84 -14.40 1.84 -3.08
C ILE A 84 -13.72 0.47 -3.12
N ASP A 85 -12.57 0.41 -3.78
CA ASP A 85 -11.66 -0.72 -3.72
C ASP A 85 -10.39 -0.32 -2.95
N PHE A 86 -10.16 -0.92 -1.81
CA PHE A 86 -9.00 -0.64 -0.95
C PHE A 86 -7.64 -0.88 -1.60
N ASN A 87 -7.60 -1.64 -2.68
CA ASN A 87 -6.38 -1.98 -3.38
C ASN A 87 -6.08 -1.01 -4.52
N SER A 88 -7.01 -0.12 -4.84
CA SER A 88 -6.93 0.79 -5.98
C SER A 88 -6.89 2.26 -5.55
N VAL A 89 -6.62 3.13 -6.50
CA VAL A 89 -6.75 4.58 -6.38
C VAL A 89 -7.98 5.10 -7.16
N GLY A 90 -8.91 4.19 -7.47
CA GLY A 90 -10.15 4.46 -8.18
C GLY A 90 -10.02 4.47 -9.71
N PRO A 91 -11.14 4.60 -10.41
CA PRO A 91 -11.18 4.76 -11.86
C PRO A 91 -10.64 6.14 -12.27
N PRO A 92 -10.25 6.33 -13.55
CA PRO A 92 -9.89 7.65 -14.08
C PRO A 92 -10.98 8.68 -13.82
N ALA A 93 -10.58 9.90 -13.48
CA ALA A 93 -11.50 11.00 -13.24
C ALA A 93 -12.24 11.40 -14.54
N PRO A 94 -13.45 11.95 -14.44
CA PRO A 94 -14.16 12.46 -15.61
C PRO A 94 -13.32 13.46 -16.41
N GLY A 95 -13.22 13.25 -17.72
CA GLY A 95 -12.39 14.08 -18.61
C GLY A 95 -10.91 13.71 -18.62
N THR A 96 -10.52 12.64 -17.94
CA THR A 96 -9.15 12.11 -17.94
C THR A 96 -9.10 10.84 -18.80
N GLU A 97 -8.31 10.86 -19.85
CA GLU A 97 -7.99 9.69 -20.67
C GLU A 97 -6.69 9.07 -20.15
N VAL A 98 -6.65 7.74 -20.11
CA VAL A 98 -5.49 6.98 -19.67
C VAL A 98 -5.10 5.93 -20.71
N ARG A 99 -3.80 5.68 -20.83
CA ARG A 99 -3.22 4.58 -21.61
C ARG A 99 -2.09 3.94 -20.81
N LEU A 100 -1.83 2.68 -21.04
CA LEU A 100 -0.64 1.99 -20.56
C LEU A 100 0.29 1.73 -21.74
N THR A 101 1.58 1.97 -21.54
CA THR A 101 2.63 1.50 -22.45
C THR A 101 2.86 -0.01 -22.26
N ASP A 102 3.65 -0.62 -23.15
CA ASP A 102 4.08 -2.02 -23.01
C ASP A 102 4.85 -2.26 -21.71
N GLU A 103 5.53 -1.23 -21.21
CA GLU A 103 6.24 -1.25 -19.91
C GLU A 103 5.34 -0.98 -18.70
N ARG A 104 4.01 -0.81 -18.93
CA ARG A 104 2.99 -0.46 -17.94
C ARG A 104 3.10 0.96 -17.38
N GLU A 105 3.81 1.86 -18.05
CA GLU A 105 3.76 3.27 -17.69
C GLU A 105 2.35 3.82 -17.93
N LEU A 106 1.84 4.58 -16.95
CA LEU A 106 0.59 5.31 -17.11
C LEU A 106 0.83 6.60 -17.90
N LEU A 107 0.16 6.72 -19.04
CA LEU A 107 0.04 7.94 -19.80
C LEU A 107 -1.30 8.58 -19.52
N VAL A 108 -1.30 9.90 -19.32
CA VAL A 108 -2.51 10.66 -18.99
C VAL A 108 -2.70 11.79 -19.99
N ARG A 109 -3.95 11.99 -20.43
CA ARG A 109 -4.36 13.15 -21.23
C ARG A 109 -5.59 13.78 -20.61
N SER A 110 -5.50 15.06 -20.28
CA SER A 110 -6.61 15.85 -19.72
C SER A 110 -6.33 17.34 -19.86
N ASP A 111 -7.33 18.16 -19.60
CA ASP A 111 -7.17 19.63 -19.56
C ASP A 111 -6.38 20.12 -18.34
N CYS A 112 -6.08 19.22 -17.40
CA CYS A 112 -5.33 19.52 -16.17
C CYS A 112 -3.81 19.36 -16.31
N ILE A 113 -3.31 18.92 -17.46
CA ILE A 113 -1.86 18.80 -17.70
C ILE A 113 -1.18 20.16 -17.57
N PHE A 114 -0.07 20.19 -16.83
CA PHE A 114 0.71 21.42 -16.61
C PHE A 114 1.26 21.98 -17.94
N ARG A 115 1.61 23.26 -17.94
CA ARG A 115 2.22 23.90 -19.13
C ARG A 115 3.67 23.50 -19.37
N GLY A 116 4.35 23.03 -18.32
CA GLY A 116 5.74 22.59 -18.35
C GLY A 116 6.52 23.00 -17.11
N TYR A 117 7.75 22.52 -17.05
CA TYR A 117 8.68 22.87 -15.99
C TYR A 117 9.28 24.27 -16.23
N TYR A 118 9.41 25.04 -15.17
CA TYR A 118 9.97 26.39 -15.26
C TYR A 118 11.44 26.36 -15.71
N LYS A 119 11.74 27.04 -16.83
CA LYS A 119 13.06 27.10 -17.44
C LYS A 119 13.70 25.75 -17.80
N ASP A 120 12.90 24.71 -17.99
CA ASP A 120 13.35 23.36 -18.37
C ASP A 120 12.48 22.84 -19.52
N ALA A 121 12.75 23.34 -20.71
CA ALA A 121 12.02 22.97 -21.92
C ALA A 121 12.31 21.53 -22.35
N GLU A 122 13.53 21.05 -22.11
CA GLU A 122 13.94 19.70 -22.48
C GLU A 122 13.17 18.65 -21.67
N LYS A 123 13.14 18.81 -20.33
CA LYS A 123 12.35 17.95 -19.47
C LYS A 123 10.85 18.04 -19.75
N THR A 124 10.35 19.22 -20.09
CA THR A 124 8.96 19.41 -20.49
C THR A 124 8.63 18.59 -21.74
N ALA A 125 9.48 18.66 -22.77
CA ALA A 125 9.28 17.95 -24.03
C ALA A 125 9.35 16.42 -23.89
N THR A 126 10.10 15.92 -22.91
CA THR A 126 10.15 14.47 -22.60
C THR A 126 9.01 14.03 -21.70
N THR A 127 8.39 14.94 -20.93
CA THR A 127 7.27 14.63 -20.05
C THR A 127 5.92 14.70 -20.75
N VAL A 128 5.74 15.63 -21.70
CA VAL A 128 4.49 15.75 -22.47
C VAL A 128 4.79 15.54 -23.95
N ILE A 129 4.35 14.43 -24.49
CA ILE A 129 4.56 14.01 -25.87
C ILE A 129 3.20 13.81 -26.54
N ASP A 130 2.94 14.51 -27.62
CA ASP A 130 1.68 14.43 -28.40
C ASP A 130 0.42 14.61 -27.55
N GLY A 131 0.48 15.48 -26.55
CA GLY A 131 -0.62 15.76 -25.62
C GLY A 131 -0.82 14.69 -24.52
N TRP A 132 0.08 13.71 -24.41
CA TRP A 132 0.10 12.73 -23.33
C TRP A 132 1.17 13.06 -22.32
N CYS A 133 0.80 13.12 -21.04
CA CYS A 133 1.74 13.23 -19.94
C CYS A 133 2.27 11.84 -19.58
N HIS A 134 3.57 11.66 -19.70
CA HIS A 134 4.31 10.50 -19.20
C HIS A 134 4.50 10.65 -17.69
N THR A 135 3.75 9.87 -16.92
CA THR A 135 3.77 10.02 -15.45
C THR A 135 5.02 9.44 -14.80
N GLY A 136 5.70 8.52 -15.48
CA GLY A 136 6.79 7.72 -14.93
C GLY A 136 6.32 6.73 -13.87
N ASP A 137 5.02 6.48 -13.76
CA ASP A 137 4.41 5.59 -12.79
C ASP A 137 3.94 4.30 -13.46
N ALA A 138 4.33 3.15 -12.90
CA ALA A 138 3.84 1.84 -13.29
C ALA A 138 2.48 1.58 -12.63
N VAL A 139 1.49 1.24 -13.45
CA VAL A 139 0.10 1.04 -13.03
C VAL A 139 -0.46 -0.25 -13.61
N HIS A 140 -1.37 -0.88 -12.89
CA HIS A 140 -2.22 -1.94 -13.37
C HIS A 140 -3.68 -1.45 -13.38
N VAL A 141 -4.43 -1.81 -14.41
CA VAL A 141 -5.88 -1.58 -14.47
C VAL A 141 -6.57 -2.91 -14.18
N ASN A 142 -7.45 -2.93 -13.16
CA ASN A 142 -8.21 -4.13 -12.84
C ASN A 142 -9.44 -4.29 -13.77
N GLU A 143 -10.19 -5.37 -13.59
CA GLU A 143 -11.36 -5.70 -14.41
C GLU A 143 -12.48 -4.65 -14.31
N ASP A 144 -12.57 -3.93 -13.19
CA ASP A 144 -13.55 -2.86 -12.95
C ASP A 144 -13.08 -1.49 -13.49
N GLY A 145 -11.90 -1.42 -14.12
CA GLY A 145 -11.34 -0.18 -14.67
C GLY A 145 -10.63 0.70 -13.63
N HIS A 146 -10.44 0.22 -12.40
CA HIS A 146 -9.70 0.95 -11.38
C HIS A 146 -8.20 0.91 -11.61
N LEU A 147 -7.53 2.02 -11.33
CA LEU A 147 -6.07 2.12 -11.36
C LEU A 147 -5.50 1.56 -10.06
N ILE A 148 -4.52 0.69 -10.18
CA ILE A 148 -3.72 0.16 -9.07
C ILE A 148 -2.30 0.67 -9.27
N PHE A 149 -1.88 1.63 -8.44
CA PHE A 149 -0.51 2.14 -8.45
C PHE A 149 0.44 1.04 -7.94
N LEU A 150 1.47 0.74 -8.71
CA LEU A 150 2.47 -0.28 -8.38
C LEU A 150 3.74 0.37 -7.80
N ASP A 151 4.42 1.19 -8.59
CA ASP A 151 5.66 1.88 -8.20
C ASP A 151 5.99 2.97 -9.23
N ARG A 152 7.07 3.72 -9.01
CA ARG A 152 7.72 4.46 -10.08
C ARG A 152 8.32 3.49 -11.09
N LEU A 153 8.23 3.82 -12.38
CA LEU A 153 8.77 2.97 -13.45
C LEU A 153 10.27 2.70 -13.27
N GLU A 154 11.03 3.71 -12.85
CA GLU A 154 12.46 3.60 -12.55
C GLU A 154 12.80 2.71 -11.37
N HIS A 155 11.83 2.45 -10.49
CA HIS A 155 11.98 1.57 -9.31
C HIS A 155 11.50 0.14 -9.57
N MET A 156 10.91 -0.13 -10.73
CA MET A 156 10.54 -1.48 -11.13
C MET A 156 11.79 -2.34 -11.24
N ALA A 157 11.78 -3.47 -10.56
CA ALA A 157 12.86 -4.46 -10.64
C ALA A 157 12.50 -5.57 -11.64
N GLU A 158 13.52 -6.25 -12.15
CA GLU A 158 13.38 -7.31 -13.14
C GLU A 158 14.13 -8.56 -12.65
N LEU A 159 13.50 -9.71 -12.75
CA LEU A 159 14.12 -11.01 -12.45
C LEU A 159 14.93 -11.53 -13.66
N SER A 160 15.75 -12.56 -13.45
CA SER A 160 16.51 -13.23 -14.52
C SER A 160 15.64 -13.76 -15.65
N SER A 161 14.37 -14.03 -15.37
CA SER A 161 13.35 -14.45 -16.34
C SER A 161 12.76 -13.30 -17.17
N GLY A 162 13.20 -12.04 -16.97
CA GLY A 162 12.64 -10.86 -17.62
C GLY A 162 11.35 -10.32 -16.98
N ILE A 163 10.88 -10.95 -15.90
CA ILE A 163 9.64 -10.54 -15.22
C ILE A 163 9.90 -9.29 -14.39
N LYS A 164 9.12 -8.25 -14.68
CA LYS A 164 9.13 -7.01 -13.91
C LYS A 164 8.21 -7.14 -12.70
N TYR A 165 8.63 -6.60 -11.56
CA TYR A 165 7.84 -6.52 -10.34
C TYR A 165 8.11 -5.19 -9.62
N ALA A 166 7.19 -4.79 -8.73
CA ALA A 166 7.22 -3.54 -7.98
C ALA A 166 7.64 -3.81 -6.52
N PRO A 167 8.92 -3.62 -6.14
CA PRO A 167 9.38 -3.89 -4.79
C PRO A 167 8.64 -3.08 -3.74
N GLN A 168 8.44 -1.78 -3.94
CA GLN A 168 7.78 -0.90 -2.96
C GLN A 168 6.30 -1.26 -2.77
N TYR A 169 5.61 -1.71 -3.80
CA TYR A 169 4.24 -2.20 -3.69
C TYR A 169 4.17 -3.40 -2.75
N ILE A 170 5.05 -4.38 -2.93
CA ILE A 170 5.10 -5.58 -2.08
C ILE A 170 5.45 -5.22 -0.64
N GLU A 171 6.48 -4.39 -0.45
CA GLU A 171 6.92 -3.89 0.86
C GLU A 171 5.83 -3.11 1.58
N GLY A 172 5.14 -2.23 0.85
CA GLY A 172 4.00 -1.50 1.36
C GLY A 172 2.90 -2.43 1.85
N ARG A 173 2.60 -3.48 1.08
CA ARG A 173 1.59 -4.49 1.47
C ARG A 173 2.02 -5.34 2.67
N LEU A 174 3.29 -5.70 2.78
CA LEU A 174 3.81 -6.41 3.95
C LEU A 174 3.71 -5.56 5.21
N ARG A 175 4.03 -4.27 5.13
CA ARG A 175 3.90 -3.32 6.26
C ARG A 175 2.47 -3.04 6.70
N PHE A 176 1.46 -3.53 5.98
CA PHE A 176 0.07 -3.50 6.47
C PHE A 176 -0.20 -4.53 7.57
N SER A 177 0.67 -5.51 7.75
CA SER A 177 0.63 -6.38 8.92
C SER A 177 1.00 -5.60 10.18
N PRO A 178 0.23 -5.70 11.28
CA PRO A 178 0.61 -5.08 12.54
C PRO A 178 1.90 -5.69 13.13
N TYR A 179 2.31 -6.84 12.65
CA TYR A 179 3.50 -7.57 13.13
C TYR A 179 4.76 -7.26 12.34
N ILE A 180 4.65 -6.56 11.23
CA ILE A 180 5.76 -6.20 10.34
C ILE A 180 6.01 -4.69 10.45
N LYS A 181 7.15 -4.30 11.02
CA LYS A 181 7.57 -2.91 11.13
C LYS A 181 8.10 -2.39 9.79
N ASP A 182 9.02 -3.18 9.20
CA ASP A 182 9.63 -2.88 7.92
C ASP A 182 9.84 -4.16 7.10
N ALA A 183 9.85 -4.02 5.79
CA ALA A 183 10.17 -5.09 4.86
C ALA A 183 10.97 -4.54 3.70
N MET A 184 11.97 -5.29 3.26
CA MET A 184 12.73 -5.04 2.06
C MET A 184 12.63 -6.25 1.14
N VAL A 185 12.17 -6.02 -0.08
CA VAL A 185 12.06 -7.06 -1.11
C VAL A 185 13.32 -7.09 -1.93
N ILE A 186 13.86 -8.29 -2.10
CA ILE A 186 15.10 -8.58 -2.81
C ILE A 186 14.82 -9.45 -4.02
N GLY A 187 15.24 -9.00 -5.15
CA GLY A 187 15.27 -9.71 -6.43
C GLY A 187 16.16 -8.92 -7.40
N GLY A 188 16.38 -9.41 -8.58
CA GLY A 188 17.24 -8.78 -9.56
C GLY A 188 17.47 -9.66 -10.77
N LYS A 189 18.18 -9.14 -11.78
CA LYS A 189 18.48 -9.86 -13.03
C LYS A 189 19.35 -11.11 -12.82
N ASP A 190 19.96 -11.25 -11.64
CA ASP A 190 20.74 -12.39 -11.17
C ASP A 190 19.93 -13.39 -10.32
N ARG A 191 18.63 -13.10 -10.10
CA ARG A 191 17.75 -13.87 -9.21
C ARG A 191 16.58 -14.47 -9.97
N GLU A 192 16.25 -15.72 -9.63
CA GLU A 192 15.13 -16.44 -10.24
C GLU A 192 13.79 -16.13 -9.59
N PHE A 193 13.78 -15.62 -8.36
CA PHE A 193 12.58 -15.35 -7.58
C PHE A 193 12.76 -14.18 -6.61
N VAL A 194 11.64 -13.67 -6.15
CA VAL A 194 11.59 -12.59 -5.16
C VAL A 194 11.70 -13.15 -3.74
N SER A 195 12.56 -12.52 -2.94
CA SER A 195 12.73 -12.81 -1.51
C SER A 195 12.41 -11.56 -0.68
N ALA A 196 12.20 -11.70 0.62
CA ALA A 196 12.01 -10.58 1.53
C ALA A 196 12.89 -10.69 2.77
N VAL A 197 13.41 -9.54 3.22
CA VAL A 197 14.00 -9.35 4.54
C VAL A 197 12.97 -8.59 5.36
N ILE A 198 12.56 -9.13 6.49
CA ILE A 198 11.45 -8.61 7.28
C ILE A 198 11.92 -8.27 8.69
N ASN A 199 11.60 -7.07 9.11
CA ASN A 199 11.76 -6.59 10.47
C ASN A 199 10.42 -6.62 11.19
N ILE A 200 10.32 -7.36 12.29
CA ILE A 200 9.07 -7.46 13.05
C ILE A 200 8.82 -6.20 13.89
N ASP A 201 7.55 -5.86 14.10
CA ASP A 201 7.15 -4.91 15.14
C ASP A 201 7.24 -5.61 16.50
N PHE A 202 8.28 -5.29 17.26
CA PHE A 202 8.52 -5.93 18.54
C PHE A 202 7.36 -5.74 19.52
N THR A 203 6.77 -4.55 19.57
CA THR A 203 5.67 -4.26 20.49
C THR A 203 4.44 -5.11 20.20
N MET A 204 4.09 -5.25 18.92
CA MET A 204 2.91 -6.01 18.52
C MET A 204 3.17 -7.52 18.57
N ALA A 205 4.35 -7.95 18.13
CA ALA A 205 4.76 -9.35 18.18
C ALA A 205 4.88 -9.87 19.62
N SER A 206 5.41 -9.07 20.56
CA SER A 206 5.48 -9.40 21.98
C SER A 206 4.10 -9.61 22.59
N LYS A 207 3.17 -8.68 22.37
CA LYS A 207 1.78 -8.80 22.86
C LYS A 207 1.07 -10.03 22.28
N TRP A 208 1.36 -10.36 21.01
CA TRP A 208 0.82 -11.56 20.39
C TRP A 208 1.44 -12.82 21.00
N ALA A 209 2.74 -12.87 21.23
CA ALA A 209 3.43 -14.00 21.85
C ALA A 209 2.93 -14.25 23.28
N GLU A 210 2.79 -13.19 24.11
CA GLU A 210 2.22 -13.26 25.45
C GLU A 210 0.81 -13.86 25.45
N ARG A 211 -0.07 -13.41 24.56
CA ARG A 211 -1.45 -13.93 24.42
C ARG A 211 -1.49 -15.40 23.99
N ASN A 212 -0.47 -15.86 23.28
CA ASN A 212 -0.37 -17.25 22.82
C ASN A 212 0.56 -18.11 23.71
N HIS A 213 0.97 -17.57 24.88
CA HIS A 213 1.83 -18.28 25.85
C HIS A 213 3.16 -18.74 25.26
N ILE A 214 3.74 -17.94 24.33
CA ILE A 214 5.04 -18.20 23.71
C ILE A 214 6.10 -17.49 24.55
N PRO A 215 7.01 -18.20 25.23
CA PRO A 215 8.04 -17.57 26.04
C PRO A 215 9.13 -16.95 25.15
N PHE A 216 9.56 -15.77 25.49
CA PHE A 216 10.70 -15.06 24.87
C PHE A 216 11.36 -14.15 25.89
N THR A 217 12.62 -13.76 25.62
CA THR A 217 13.40 -12.90 26.52
C THR A 217 13.85 -11.60 25.84
N THR A 218 14.19 -11.66 24.56
CA THR A 218 14.74 -10.53 23.81
C THR A 218 14.10 -10.42 22.44
N PHE A 219 14.37 -9.30 21.74
CA PHE A 219 14.00 -9.14 20.33
C PHE A 219 14.56 -10.29 19.46
N VAL A 220 15.85 -10.60 19.68
CA VAL A 220 16.54 -11.68 18.94
C VAL A 220 15.83 -13.01 19.14
N ASP A 221 15.55 -13.37 20.40
CA ASP A 221 14.85 -14.62 20.72
C ASP A 221 13.46 -14.66 20.07
N LEU A 222 12.68 -13.57 20.21
CA LEU A 222 11.34 -13.50 19.63
C LEU A 222 11.36 -13.59 18.10
N SER A 223 12.25 -12.82 17.44
CA SER A 223 12.32 -12.78 15.98
C SER A 223 12.73 -14.11 15.35
N GLN A 224 13.43 -14.97 16.11
CA GLN A 224 13.87 -16.28 15.63
C GLN A 224 12.92 -17.43 15.99
N LYS A 225 11.79 -17.13 16.68
CA LYS A 225 10.78 -18.14 16.99
C LYS A 225 10.06 -18.61 15.72
N LYS A 226 9.88 -19.91 15.61
CA LYS A 226 9.12 -20.51 14.51
C LYS A 226 7.69 -19.98 14.45
N GLU A 227 7.07 -19.78 15.59
CA GLU A 227 5.70 -19.28 15.73
C GLU A 227 5.55 -17.86 15.15
N VAL A 228 6.57 -17.03 15.31
CA VAL A 228 6.61 -15.67 14.73
C VAL A 228 6.84 -15.75 13.22
N ALA A 229 7.69 -16.67 12.75
CA ALA A 229 7.86 -16.93 11.33
C ALA A 229 6.55 -17.42 10.69
N ASP A 230 5.83 -18.34 11.35
CA ASP A 230 4.55 -18.85 10.89
C ASP A 230 3.46 -17.75 10.89
N LEU A 231 3.53 -16.78 11.83
CA LEU A 231 2.65 -15.61 11.86
C LEU A 231 2.90 -14.71 10.66
N VAL A 232 4.15 -14.37 10.39
CA VAL A 232 4.56 -13.55 9.24
C VAL A 232 4.26 -14.26 7.92
N GLN A 233 4.43 -15.59 7.87
CA GLN A 233 4.09 -16.39 6.69
C GLN A 233 2.62 -16.27 6.29
N LYS A 234 1.70 -16.15 7.24
CA LYS A 234 0.26 -15.93 6.94
C LYS A 234 0.03 -14.61 6.24
N ASP A 235 0.70 -13.54 6.70
CA ASP A 235 0.63 -12.23 6.06
C ASP A 235 1.26 -12.25 4.67
N LEU A 236 2.38 -12.95 4.51
CA LEU A 236 3.03 -13.13 3.22
C LEU A 236 2.13 -13.86 2.21
N VAL A 237 1.44 -14.92 2.64
CA VAL A 237 0.46 -15.64 1.79
C VAL A 237 -0.66 -14.69 1.34
N ARG A 238 -1.17 -13.87 2.25
CA ARG A 238 -2.17 -12.84 1.93
C ARG A 238 -1.65 -11.84 0.90
N VAL A 239 -0.43 -11.32 1.07
CA VAL A 239 0.18 -10.39 0.10
C VAL A 239 0.39 -11.07 -1.25
N ASN A 240 0.89 -12.29 -1.24
CA ASN A 240 1.12 -13.07 -2.46
C ASN A 240 -0.15 -13.35 -3.26
N SER A 241 -1.34 -13.39 -2.62
CA SER A 241 -2.61 -13.60 -3.33
C SER A 241 -2.96 -12.44 -4.28
N TYR A 242 -2.40 -11.25 -4.05
CA TYR A 242 -2.59 -10.07 -4.91
C TYR A 242 -1.51 -9.92 -5.99
N LEU A 243 -0.50 -10.79 -6.00
CA LEU A 243 0.63 -10.69 -6.90
C LEU A 243 0.55 -11.74 -8.01
N PRO A 244 1.00 -11.40 -9.23
CA PRO A 244 1.25 -12.40 -10.27
C PRO A 244 2.18 -13.50 -9.74
N GLU A 245 1.96 -14.74 -10.14
CA GLU A 245 2.65 -15.91 -9.58
C GLU A 245 4.19 -15.75 -9.54
N LEU A 246 4.75 -15.22 -10.59
CA LEU A 246 6.21 -15.07 -10.76
C LEU A 246 6.79 -13.87 -9.99
N ALA A 247 5.95 -12.93 -9.57
CA ALA A 247 6.32 -11.79 -8.71
C ALA A 247 6.10 -12.08 -7.20
N ARG A 248 5.62 -13.27 -6.85
CA ARG A 248 5.38 -13.66 -5.46
C ARG A 248 6.68 -13.80 -4.68
N VAL A 249 6.66 -13.35 -3.45
CA VAL A 249 7.76 -13.58 -2.51
C VAL A 249 7.78 -15.06 -2.14
N ARG A 250 8.84 -15.75 -2.53
CA ARG A 250 8.98 -17.22 -2.29
C ARG A 250 9.72 -17.56 -1.01
N ARG A 251 10.59 -16.68 -0.55
CA ARG A 251 11.38 -16.86 0.68
C ARG A 251 11.46 -15.58 1.47
N PHE A 252 11.57 -15.66 2.77
CA PHE A 252 11.85 -14.54 3.62
C PHE A 252 12.76 -14.94 4.78
N VAL A 253 13.38 -13.93 5.38
CA VAL A 253 14.12 -14.04 6.64
C VAL A 253 13.62 -12.97 7.60
N LEU A 254 13.56 -13.30 8.88
CA LEU A 254 13.32 -12.34 9.94
C LEU A 254 14.67 -11.84 10.46
N LEU A 255 14.80 -10.51 10.52
CA LEU A 255 16.01 -9.90 11.07
C LEU A 255 16.08 -10.12 12.58
N HIS A 256 17.30 -10.33 13.07
CA HIS A 256 17.59 -10.45 14.49
C HIS A 256 17.86 -9.11 15.19
N LYS A 257 17.80 -8.00 14.44
CA LYS A 257 17.89 -6.63 14.92
C LYS A 257 16.86 -5.73 14.21
N GLU A 258 16.55 -4.61 14.81
CA GLU A 258 15.81 -3.56 14.08
C GLU A 258 16.76 -2.84 13.11
N PHE A 259 16.20 -2.29 12.03
CA PHE A 259 16.97 -1.39 11.16
C PHE A 259 17.38 -0.14 11.93
N ASP A 260 18.66 0.22 11.82
CA ASP A 260 19.24 1.34 12.55
C ASP A 260 19.57 2.51 11.61
N PRO A 261 19.08 3.74 11.90
CA PRO A 261 19.48 4.93 11.17
C PRO A 261 20.98 5.23 11.28
N ASP A 262 21.61 4.91 12.41
CA ASP A 262 23.02 5.17 12.65
C ASP A 262 23.94 4.23 11.86
N GLU A 263 23.44 3.05 11.49
CA GLU A 263 24.11 2.11 10.58
C GLU A 263 23.84 2.41 9.10
N ALA A 264 23.29 3.58 8.80
CA ALA A 264 22.92 4.02 7.45
C ALA A 264 21.88 3.14 6.71
N GLU A 265 21.24 2.19 7.40
CA GLU A 265 20.19 1.33 6.85
C GLU A 265 18.88 2.09 6.57
N LEU A 266 18.66 3.17 7.34
CA LEU A 266 17.52 4.07 7.19
C LEU A 266 17.98 5.50 6.88
N THR A 267 17.14 6.25 6.15
CA THR A 267 17.29 7.70 6.04
C THR A 267 16.82 8.38 7.34
N ARG A 268 17.13 9.69 7.50
CA ARG A 268 16.58 10.52 8.62
C ARG A 268 15.04 10.52 8.65
N THR A 269 14.39 10.27 7.51
CA THR A 269 12.94 10.15 7.38
C THR A 269 12.45 8.69 7.47
N ARG A 270 13.29 7.78 7.98
CA ARG A 270 13.02 6.34 8.16
C ARG A 270 12.65 5.58 6.88
N LYS A 271 13.20 5.96 5.73
CA LYS A 271 13.09 5.17 4.50
C LYS A 271 14.30 4.24 4.39
N LEU A 272 14.07 2.97 4.05
CA LEU A 272 15.12 1.97 3.82
C LEU A 272 16.08 2.40 2.70
N ARG A 273 17.37 2.26 2.95
CA ARG A 273 18.44 2.53 2.00
C ARG A 273 18.95 1.21 1.41
N ARG A 274 18.31 0.76 0.32
CA ARG A 274 18.57 -0.56 -0.32
C ARG A 274 20.03 -0.89 -0.57
N GLY A 275 20.87 0.10 -0.79
CA GLY A 275 22.30 -0.12 -1.07
C GLY A 275 23.15 -0.39 0.18
N PHE A 276 22.56 -0.32 1.39
CA PHE A 276 23.23 -0.55 2.67
C PHE A 276 22.68 -1.76 3.44
N VAL A 277 21.54 -2.28 3.06
CA VAL A 277 20.92 -3.50 3.57
C VAL A 277 21.19 -4.65 2.62
#